data_e27db309790927e162e5911c294f02e5
#
_entry.id   e27db309790927e162e5911c294f02e5
#
_cell.length_a   1.000
_cell.length_b   1.000
_cell.length_c   1.000
_cell.angle_alpha   90.00
_cell.angle_beta   90.00
_cell.angle_gamma   90.00
#
_symmetry.space_group_name_H-M   'P 1'
#
loop_
_entity.id
_entity.type
_entity.pdbx_description
1 polymer ?
#
loop_
_entity_poly.entity_id
_entity_poly.type
_entity_poly.pdbx_seq_one_letter_code
_entity_poly.pdbx_strand_id
1 'polypeptide(L)'
;MAEEKLLFIVRHGKSTWDYPAVSDIDRPLKDRGIKDAYEMANRVLKNAILPDAVISSPAARALHTAIIFSRVLNFPADEIIINQDIYLAEYLEIMSVITSTDDSRKSLMIFGHNPGFTELANYLSRLNIDNIPTAGLVMLRFKADSWKGIGRKCLSSEFFDSPHNS
;
A
#
# COMPACT_ATOMS: atom_id res chain seq x y z
N MET A 1 20.60 -17.47 -8.09
CA MET A 1 19.38 -16.80 -8.57
C MET A 1 19.29 -15.43 -7.90
N ALA A 2 18.95 -14.42 -8.67
CA ALA A 2 18.74 -13.10 -8.11
C ALA A 2 17.50 -13.11 -7.21
N GLU A 3 17.61 -12.53 -6.03
CA GLU A 3 16.48 -12.36 -5.14
C GLU A 3 15.57 -11.24 -5.65
N GLU A 4 14.32 -11.29 -5.23
CA GLU A 4 13.34 -10.29 -5.59
C GLU A 4 12.70 -9.68 -4.35
N LYS A 5 12.35 -8.40 -4.46
CA LYS A 5 11.51 -7.70 -3.51
C LYS A 5 10.25 -7.23 -4.23
N LEU A 6 9.11 -7.48 -3.61
CA LEU A 6 7.81 -7.09 -4.17
C LEU A 6 7.18 -6.06 -3.24
N LEU A 7 6.82 -4.90 -3.79
CA LEU A 7 6.22 -3.82 -3.03
C LEU A 7 4.83 -3.52 -3.57
N PHE A 8 3.83 -3.55 -2.67
CA PHE A 8 2.48 -3.09 -2.97
C PHE A 8 2.27 -1.74 -2.28
N ILE A 9 1.94 -0.72 -3.06
CA ILE A 9 1.61 0.61 -2.57
C ILE A 9 0.11 0.78 -2.72
N VAL A 10 -0.62 0.82 -1.60
CA VAL A 10 -2.09 0.81 -1.60
C VAL A 10 -2.60 2.07 -0.92
N ARG A 11 -3.33 2.90 -1.67
CA ARG A 11 -4.03 4.03 -1.09
C ARG A 11 -5.30 3.55 -0.39
N HIS A 12 -5.60 4.13 0.78
CA HIS A 12 -6.82 3.80 1.52
C HIS A 12 -8.08 3.94 0.66
N GLY A 13 -9.13 3.22 1.02
CA GLY A 13 -10.44 3.33 0.40
C GLY A 13 -11.10 4.69 0.66
N LYS A 14 -12.19 4.96 -0.05
CA LYS A 14 -12.91 6.22 0.08
C LYS A 14 -13.41 6.40 1.51
N SER A 15 -13.14 7.57 2.09
CA SER A 15 -13.51 7.91 3.46
C SER A 15 -14.59 8.99 3.49
N THR A 16 -15.28 9.12 4.63
CA THR A 16 -16.36 10.07 4.79
C THR A 16 -15.93 11.33 5.53
N TRP A 17 -16.58 12.44 5.22
CA TRP A 17 -16.51 13.70 5.95
C TRP A 17 -17.78 13.97 6.76
N ASP A 18 -18.69 12.97 6.89
CA ASP A 18 -20.02 13.14 7.49
C ASP A 18 -19.98 13.29 9.02
N TYR A 19 -18.80 13.16 9.62
CA TYR A 19 -18.63 13.28 11.08
C TYR A 19 -17.74 14.48 11.39
N PRO A 20 -18.29 15.71 11.41
CA PRO A 20 -17.47 16.92 11.54
C PRO A 20 -16.74 17.05 12.89
N ALA A 21 -17.21 16.33 13.92
CA ALA A 21 -16.56 16.34 15.23
C ALA A 21 -15.35 15.39 15.30
N VAL A 22 -15.16 14.55 14.28
CA VAL A 22 -14.09 13.56 14.25
C VAL A 22 -12.86 14.17 13.59
N SER A 23 -11.69 13.97 14.19
CA SER A 23 -10.42 14.43 13.62
C SER A 23 -10.09 13.65 12.35
N ASP A 24 -9.21 14.22 11.52
CA ASP A 24 -8.83 13.57 10.25
C ASP A 24 -8.39 12.13 10.44
N ILE A 25 -7.58 11.86 11.45
CA ILE A 25 -7.03 10.51 11.68
C ILE A 25 -8.13 9.49 11.99
N ASP A 26 -9.25 9.93 12.51
CA ASP A 26 -10.35 9.05 12.91
C ASP A 26 -11.46 8.93 11.85
N ARG A 27 -11.33 9.61 10.71
CA ARG A 27 -12.36 9.53 9.66
C ARG A 27 -12.47 8.10 9.12
N PRO A 28 -13.68 7.51 9.17
CA PRO A 28 -13.88 6.12 8.73
C PRO A 28 -14.06 6.01 7.21
N LEU A 29 -13.96 4.78 6.71
CA LEU A 29 -14.33 4.48 5.33
C LEU A 29 -15.82 4.67 5.11
N LYS A 30 -16.19 5.10 3.89
CA LYS A 30 -17.55 4.98 3.38
C LYS A 30 -17.84 3.54 3.01
N ASP A 31 -19.11 3.19 2.84
CA ASP A 31 -19.53 1.89 2.35
C ASP A 31 -18.83 1.55 1.04
N ARG A 32 -18.74 2.52 0.12
CA ARG A 32 -18.04 2.33 -1.14
C ARG A 32 -16.55 2.04 -0.94
N GLY A 33 -15.92 2.70 0.02
CA GLY A 33 -14.51 2.44 0.34
C GLY A 33 -14.28 1.02 0.82
N ILE A 34 -15.18 0.51 1.64
CA ILE A 34 -15.14 -0.88 2.11
C ILE A 34 -15.30 -1.84 0.92
N LYS A 35 -16.30 -1.60 0.08
CA LYS A 35 -16.56 -2.44 -1.10
C LYS A 35 -15.36 -2.45 -2.06
N ASP A 36 -14.80 -1.29 -2.35
CA ASP A 36 -13.66 -1.15 -3.25
C ASP A 36 -12.42 -1.85 -2.68
N ALA A 37 -12.21 -1.78 -1.36
CA ALA A 37 -11.10 -2.47 -0.71
C ALA A 37 -11.22 -3.99 -0.87
N TYR A 38 -12.41 -4.55 -0.66
CA TYR A 38 -12.66 -5.98 -0.89
C TYR A 38 -12.41 -6.36 -2.35
N GLU A 39 -12.92 -5.55 -3.28
CA GLU A 39 -12.73 -5.79 -4.72
C GLU A 39 -11.25 -5.84 -5.09
N MET A 40 -10.48 -4.86 -4.65
CA MET A 40 -9.05 -4.79 -4.97
C MET A 40 -8.26 -5.90 -4.28
N ALA A 41 -8.58 -6.21 -3.04
CA ALA A 41 -7.95 -7.33 -2.33
C ALA A 41 -8.19 -8.66 -3.05
N ASN A 42 -9.41 -8.87 -3.56
CA ASN A 42 -9.73 -10.08 -4.31
C ASN A 42 -8.96 -10.15 -5.64
N ARG A 43 -8.71 -9.01 -6.29
CA ARG A 43 -7.87 -8.97 -7.50
C ARG A 43 -6.43 -9.39 -7.20
N VAL A 44 -5.89 -8.95 -6.07
CA VAL A 44 -4.55 -9.38 -5.63
C VAL A 44 -4.53 -10.87 -5.36
N LEU A 45 -5.56 -11.38 -4.66
CA LEU A 45 -5.67 -12.82 -4.34
C LEU A 45 -5.65 -13.68 -5.60
N LYS A 46 -6.33 -13.26 -6.66
CA LYS A 46 -6.37 -14.01 -7.93
C LYS A 46 -5.01 -14.18 -8.56
N ASN A 47 -4.09 -13.26 -8.32
CA ASN A 47 -2.72 -13.33 -8.83
C ASN A 47 -1.81 -14.20 -7.94
N ALA A 48 -2.33 -14.72 -6.84
CA ALA A 48 -1.65 -15.64 -5.92
C ALA A 48 -0.33 -15.09 -5.35
N ILE A 49 -0.16 -13.76 -5.32
CA ILE A 49 1.01 -13.12 -4.74
C ILE A 49 0.58 -12.53 -3.39
N LEU A 50 1.10 -13.09 -2.30
CA LEU A 50 0.68 -12.73 -0.96
C LEU A 50 1.77 -11.92 -0.26
N PRO A 51 1.41 -10.91 0.54
CA PRO A 51 2.41 -10.19 1.33
C PRO A 51 2.91 -11.06 2.49
N ASP A 52 4.17 -10.91 2.84
CA ASP A 52 4.70 -11.47 4.08
C ASP A 52 4.97 -10.40 5.14
N ALA A 53 4.73 -9.13 4.80
CA ALA A 53 4.72 -8.02 5.75
C ALA A 53 3.68 -6.98 5.33
N VAL A 54 2.97 -6.41 6.30
CA VAL A 54 1.97 -5.36 6.06
C VAL A 54 2.23 -4.21 7.03
N ILE A 55 2.40 -3.00 6.49
CA ILE A 55 2.58 -1.78 7.28
C ILE A 55 1.49 -0.79 6.90
N SER A 56 0.84 -0.20 7.90
CA SER A 56 -0.24 0.75 7.66
C SER A 56 -0.05 2.04 8.45
N SER A 57 -0.50 3.14 7.85
CA SER A 57 -0.77 4.37 8.56
C SER A 57 -1.76 4.11 9.71
N PRO A 58 -1.66 4.84 10.82
CA PRO A 58 -2.61 4.71 11.92
C PRO A 58 -3.99 5.28 11.62
N ALA A 59 -4.17 6.04 10.54
CA ALA A 59 -5.47 6.62 10.21
C ALA A 59 -6.50 5.51 10.02
N ALA A 60 -7.70 5.71 10.59
CA ALA A 60 -8.76 4.70 10.57
C ALA A 60 -9.05 4.19 9.15
N ARG A 61 -9.11 5.10 8.17
CA ARG A 61 -9.39 4.74 6.77
C ARG A 61 -8.31 3.87 6.15
N ALA A 62 -7.05 4.10 6.52
CA ALA A 62 -5.93 3.29 6.00
C ALA A 62 -5.84 1.95 6.71
N LEU A 63 -5.95 1.94 8.02
CA LEU A 63 -5.88 0.72 8.83
C LEU A 63 -7.05 -0.21 8.50
N HIS A 64 -8.26 0.32 8.33
CA HIS A 64 -9.41 -0.50 7.94
C HIS A 64 -9.19 -1.13 6.56
N THR A 65 -8.66 -0.36 5.60
CA THR A 65 -8.30 -0.90 4.28
C THR A 65 -7.28 -2.03 4.41
N ALA A 66 -6.26 -1.84 5.24
CA ALA A 66 -5.24 -2.88 5.50
C ALA A 66 -5.84 -4.14 6.12
N ILE A 67 -6.78 -3.97 7.07
CA ILE A 67 -7.48 -5.09 7.71
C ILE A 67 -8.29 -5.87 6.67
N ILE A 68 -8.99 -5.17 5.77
CA ILE A 68 -9.77 -5.83 4.70
C ILE A 68 -8.85 -6.64 3.79
N PHE A 69 -7.75 -6.05 3.32
CA PHE A 69 -6.79 -6.77 2.50
C PHE A 69 -6.22 -8.00 3.24
N SER A 70 -5.86 -7.82 4.50
CA SER A 70 -5.30 -8.91 5.30
C SER A 70 -6.30 -10.05 5.48
N ARG A 71 -7.57 -9.71 5.68
CA ARG A 71 -8.65 -10.70 5.80
C ARG A 71 -8.80 -11.52 4.52
N VAL A 72 -8.83 -10.86 3.37
CA VAL A 72 -8.99 -11.52 2.07
C VAL A 72 -7.76 -12.36 1.71
N LEU A 73 -6.57 -11.83 2.00
CA LEU A 73 -5.29 -12.47 1.64
C LEU A 73 -4.81 -13.45 2.70
N ASN A 74 -5.59 -13.66 3.76
CA ASN A 74 -5.28 -14.57 4.86
C ASN A 74 -3.97 -14.20 5.58
N PHE A 75 -3.74 -12.90 5.74
CA PHE A 75 -2.62 -12.37 6.53
C PHE A 75 -3.14 -12.07 7.95
N PRO A 76 -2.43 -12.50 9.01
CA PRO A 76 -2.92 -12.27 10.38
C PRO A 76 -3.03 -10.78 10.70
N ALA A 77 -4.23 -10.33 11.07
CA ALA A 77 -4.48 -8.91 11.35
C ALA A 77 -3.63 -8.38 12.51
N ASP A 78 -3.30 -9.25 13.48
CA ASP A 78 -2.45 -8.87 14.61
C ASP A 78 -0.97 -8.74 14.25
N GLU A 79 -0.59 -9.10 13.03
CA GLU A 79 0.77 -8.91 12.52
C GLU A 79 0.89 -7.64 11.66
N ILE A 80 -0.19 -6.90 11.46
CA ILE A 80 -0.11 -5.60 10.78
C ILE A 80 0.68 -4.64 11.66
N ILE A 81 1.71 -4.03 11.06
CA ILE A 81 2.53 -3.03 11.74
C ILE A 81 1.91 -1.66 11.49
N ILE A 82 1.54 -0.97 12.56
CA ILE A 82 1.04 0.41 12.48
C ILE A 82 2.24 1.33 12.65
N ASN A 83 2.48 2.20 11.67
CA ASN A 83 3.62 3.10 11.70
C ASN A 83 3.16 4.55 11.52
N GLN A 84 3.36 5.37 12.55
CA GLN A 84 2.98 6.78 12.56
C GLN A 84 3.68 7.59 11.45
N ASP A 85 4.87 7.16 11.04
CA ASP A 85 5.66 7.87 10.04
C ASP A 85 5.06 7.80 8.63
N ILE A 86 4.05 6.97 8.43
CA ILE A 86 3.34 6.89 7.13
C ILE A 86 2.17 7.89 7.07
N TYR A 87 1.67 8.34 8.23
CA TYR A 87 0.51 9.23 8.26
C TYR A 87 0.82 10.56 7.58
N LEU A 88 0.17 10.82 6.43
CA LEU A 88 0.33 12.03 5.62
C LEU A 88 1.80 12.35 5.29
N ALA A 89 2.62 11.32 5.16
CA ALA A 89 4.07 11.45 4.97
C ALA A 89 4.43 11.83 3.54
N GLU A 90 5.59 12.47 3.40
CA GLU A 90 6.21 12.66 2.10
C GLU A 90 6.89 11.36 1.64
N TYR A 91 7.14 11.24 0.33
CA TYR A 91 7.61 9.96 -0.22
C TYR A 91 8.97 9.52 0.33
N LEU A 92 9.86 10.45 0.68
CA LEU A 92 11.16 10.08 1.25
C LEU A 92 11.03 9.53 2.67
N GLU A 93 10.07 10.01 3.44
CA GLU A 93 9.77 9.44 4.76
C GLU A 93 9.24 8.01 4.63
N ILE A 94 8.36 7.78 3.64
CA ILE A 94 7.84 6.45 3.35
C ILE A 94 8.98 5.52 2.91
N MET A 95 9.90 6.01 2.10
CA MET A 95 11.10 5.25 1.71
C MET A 95 11.91 4.80 2.91
N SER A 96 12.05 5.66 3.92
CA SER A 96 12.75 5.29 5.16
C SER A 96 12.09 4.12 5.86
N VAL A 97 10.76 4.07 5.88
CA VAL A 97 10.00 2.95 6.45
C VAL A 97 10.27 1.68 5.64
N ILE A 98 10.19 1.77 4.32
CA ILE A 98 10.41 0.62 3.43
C ILE A 98 11.82 0.07 3.59
N THR A 99 12.81 0.93 3.55
CA THR A 99 14.22 0.50 3.62
C THR A 99 14.63 -0.02 5.00
N SER A 100 13.83 0.27 6.03
CA SER A 100 14.03 -0.25 7.39
C SER A 100 13.38 -1.62 7.59
N THR A 101 12.67 -2.12 6.59
CA THR A 101 12.03 -3.44 6.66
C THR A 101 13.09 -4.53 6.65
N ASP A 102 12.88 -5.57 7.44
CA ASP A 102 13.78 -6.72 7.50
C ASP A 102 13.90 -7.38 6.12
N ASP A 103 15.13 -7.66 5.69
CA ASP A 103 15.39 -8.22 4.37
C ASP A 103 14.91 -9.66 4.20
N SER A 104 14.57 -10.36 5.29
CA SER A 104 13.90 -11.66 5.23
C SER A 104 12.48 -11.55 4.67
N ARG A 105 11.88 -10.36 4.71
CA ARG A 105 10.57 -10.10 4.12
C ARG A 105 10.74 -9.86 2.63
N LYS A 106 10.10 -10.68 1.81
CA LYS A 106 10.24 -10.62 0.35
C LYS A 106 9.15 -9.80 -0.31
N SER A 107 7.97 -9.73 0.31
CA SER A 107 6.84 -8.94 -0.18
C SER A 107 6.28 -8.08 0.93
N LEU A 108 6.19 -6.79 0.66
CA LEU A 108 5.73 -5.77 1.60
C LEU A 108 4.53 -5.05 1.00
N MET A 109 3.46 -4.94 1.79
CA MET A 109 2.28 -4.18 1.39
C MET A 109 2.14 -3.00 2.36
N ILE A 110 2.08 -1.77 1.82
CA ILE A 110 1.93 -0.56 2.61
C ILE A 110 0.60 0.14 2.30
N PHE A 111 -0.01 0.70 3.32
CA PHE A 111 -1.30 1.38 3.23
C PHE A 111 -1.18 2.80 3.77
N GLY A 112 -1.59 3.77 2.97
CA GLY A 112 -1.49 5.17 3.37
C GLY A 112 -2.19 6.13 2.42
N HIS A 113 -1.56 7.26 2.17
CA HIS A 113 -2.23 8.46 1.69
C HIS A 113 -1.50 9.13 0.53
N ASN A 114 -2.25 9.89 -0.25
CA ASN A 114 -1.69 10.84 -1.22
C ASN A 114 -1.42 12.20 -0.53
N PRO A 115 -0.53 13.03 -1.08
CA PRO A 115 0.19 12.81 -2.34
C PRO A 115 1.40 11.88 -2.22
N GLY A 116 1.83 11.55 -1.01
CA GLY A 116 3.06 10.78 -0.78
C GLY A 116 3.09 9.45 -1.53
N PHE A 117 1.99 8.72 -1.54
CA PHE A 117 1.92 7.40 -2.19
C PHE A 117 2.04 7.50 -3.72
N THR A 118 1.40 8.48 -4.35
CA THR A 118 1.56 8.70 -5.79
C THR A 118 3.00 9.09 -6.13
N GLU A 119 3.58 10.01 -5.35
CA GLU A 119 4.97 10.44 -5.56
C GLU A 119 5.94 9.27 -5.36
N LEU A 120 5.70 8.42 -4.35
CA LEU A 120 6.52 7.24 -4.10
C LEU A 120 6.47 6.27 -5.29
N ALA A 121 5.28 5.99 -5.79
CA ALA A 121 5.11 5.08 -6.93
C ALA A 121 5.86 5.59 -8.16
N ASN A 122 5.74 6.88 -8.46
CA ASN A 122 6.44 7.48 -9.59
C ASN A 122 7.96 7.53 -9.39
N TYR A 123 8.40 7.71 -8.16
CA TYR A 123 9.83 7.72 -7.82
C TYR A 123 10.48 6.36 -8.04
N LEU A 124 9.76 5.29 -7.70
CA LEU A 124 10.29 3.92 -7.76
C LEU A 124 10.04 3.20 -9.09
N SER A 125 9.23 3.78 -9.96
CA SER A 125 8.82 3.12 -11.21
C SER A 125 9.03 4.02 -12.42
N ARG A 126 8.66 3.50 -13.59
CA ARG A 126 8.59 4.27 -14.83
C ARG A 126 7.17 4.70 -15.15
N LEU A 127 6.25 4.40 -14.23
CA LEU A 127 4.88 4.87 -14.33
C LEU A 127 4.83 6.39 -14.16
N ASN A 128 3.87 7.02 -14.81
CA ASN A 128 3.64 8.45 -14.69
C ASN A 128 2.19 8.68 -14.27
N ILE A 129 1.92 8.39 -12.99
CA ILE A 129 0.57 8.42 -12.44
C ILE A 129 0.29 9.83 -11.94
N ASP A 130 -0.81 10.43 -12.39
CA ASP A 130 -1.23 11.75 -11.90
C ASP A 130 -1.71 11.66 -10.44
N ASN A 131 -2.51 10.64 -10.14
CA ASN A 131 -3.08 10.46 -8.83
C ASN A 131 -3.59 9.02 -8.67
N ILE A 132 -3.07 8.30 -7.68
CA ILE A 132 -3.61 6.98 -7.33
C ILE A 132 -5.01 7.20 -6.75
N PRO A 133 -6.06 6.64 -7.35
CA PRO A 133 -7.41 6.77 -6.78
C PRO A 133 -7.52 6.07 -5.43
N THR A 134 -8.55 6.39 -4.67
CA THR A 134 -8.83 5.65 -3.42
C THR A 134 -8.97 4.16 -3.70
N ALA A 135 -8.40 3.34 -2.84
CA ALA A 135 -8.27 1.89 -2.98
C ALA A 135 -7.44 1.44 -4.20
N GLY A 136 -6.83 2.38 -4.91
CA GLY A 136 -5.90 2.06 -5.99
C GLY A 136 -4.61 1.47 -5.46
N LEU A 137 -3.97 0.65 -6.26
CA LEU A 137 -2.71 0.02 -5.87
C LEU A 137 -1.69 0.02 -7.00
N VAL A 138 -0.43 0.07 -6.60
CA VAL A 138 0.71 -0.09 -7.50
C VAL A 138 1.52 -1.27 -6.98
N MET A 139 1.87 -2.19 -7.87
CA MET A 139 2.71 -3.33 -7.54
C MET A 139 4.03 -3.19 -8.28
N LEU A 140 5.12 -3.22 -7.56
CA LEU A 140 6.47 -3.07 -8.11
C LEU A 140 7.32 -4.27 -7.72
N ARG A 141 7.99 -4.86 -8.70
CA ARG A 141 8.90 -5.97 -8.48
C ARG A 141 10.33 -5.51 -8.78
N PHE A 142 11.23 -5.77 -7.85
CA PHE A 142 12.62 -5.37 -7.94
C PHE A 142 13.53 -6.59 -7.85
N LYS A 143 14.60 -6.60 -8.65
CA LYS A 143 15.67 -7.57 -8.50
C LYS A 143 16.64 -7.01 -7.45
N ALA A 144 16.41 -7.38 -6.20
CA ALA A 144 17.19 -6.89 -5.08
C ALA A 144 17.09 -7.88 -3.92
N ASP A 145 18.15 -8.05 -3.18
CA ASP A 145 18.18 -8.90 -1.99
C ASP A 145 18.00 -8.10 -0.69
N SER A 146 17.93 -6.77 -0.79
CA SER A 146 17.64 -5.92 0.35
C SER A 146 16.65 -4.81 -0.01
N TRP A 147 15.87 -4.36 0.97
CA TRP A 147 14.96 -3.24 0.81
C TRP A 147 15.72 -1.92 0.59
N LYS A 148 16.94 -1.82 1.09
CA LYS A 148 17.80 -0.65 0.87
C LYS A 148 18.26 -0.55 -0.58
N GLY A 149 18.24 -1.65 -1.31
CA GLY A 149 18.70 -1.69 -2.69
C GLY A 149 17.63 -1.44 -3.74
N ILE A 150 16.36 -1.29 -3.36
CA ILE A 150 15.30 -1.10 -4.35
C ILE A 150 15.39 0.29 -5.01
N GLY A 151 14.99 0.36 -6.28
CA GLY A 151 14.95 1.58 -7.06
C GLY A 151 14.70 1.26 -8.52
N ARG A 152 14.54 2.30 -9.34
CA ARG A 152 14.26 2.12 -10.78
C ARG A 152 15.30 1.25 -11.48
N LYS A 153 16.55 1.32 -11.07
CA LYS A 153 17.65 0.57 -11.71
C LYS A 153 17.45 -0.94 -11.65
N CYS A 154 16.78 -1.43 -10.62
CA CYS A 154 16.55 -2.86 -10.45
C CYS A 154 15.08 -3.25 -10.63
N LEU A 155 14.24 -2.34 -11.07
CA LEU A 155 12.83 -2.60 -11.34
C LEU A 155 12.68 -3.62 -12.46
N SER A 156 11.97 -4.71 -12.22
CA SER A 156 11.75 -5.77 -13.22
C SER A 156 10.31 -5.79 -13.74
N SER A 157 9.33 -5.35 -12.96
CA SER A 157 7.96 -5.19 -13.44
C SER A 157 7.21 -4.17 -12.61
N GLU A 158 6.18 -3.59 -13.23
CA GLU A 158 5.34 -2.59 -12.60
C GLU A 158 3.90 -2.75 -13.06
N PHE A 159 2.95 -2.51 -12.18
CA PHE A 159 1.54 -2.66 -12.46
C PHE A 159 0.74 -1.68 -11.61
N PHE A 160 -0.23 -1.02 -12.22
CA PHE A 160 -1.14 -0.09 -11.55
C PHE A 160 -2.58 -0.50 -11.82
N ASP A 161 -3.40 -0.55 -10.78
CA ASP A 161 -4.81 -0.87 -10.89
C ASP A 161 -5.63 -0.04 -9.90
N SER A 162 -6.90 0.10 -10.20
CA SER A 162 -7.85 0.82 -9.34
C SER A 162 -9.24 0.22 -9.47
N PRO A 163 -10.15 0.48 -8.52
CA PRO A 163 -11.48 -0.16 -8.51
C PRO A 163 -12.29 0.03 -9.78
N HIS A 164 -12.08 1.15 -10.48
CA HIS A 164 -12.86 1.49 -11.67
C HIS A 164 -12.23 1.04 -12.97
N ASN A 165 -11.06 0.40 -12.91
CA ASN A 165 -10.47 -0.26 -14.06
C ASN A 165 -11.04 -1.67 -14.17
N SER A 166 -11.61 -1.97 -15.30
CA SER A 166 -12.17 -3.31 -15.57
C SER A 166 -11.26 -4.14 -16.45
#